data_14ded4be82cb641cec0b368b2d1f457e
#
_entry.id   14ded4be82cb641cec0b368b2d1f457e
#
_cell.length_a   1.000
_cell.length_b   1.000
_cell.length_c   1.000
_cell.angle_alpha   90.00
_cell.angle_beta   90.00
_cell.angle_gamma   90.00
#
_symmetry.space_group_name_H-M   'P 1'
#
loop_
_entity.id
_entity.type
_entity.pdbx_description
1 polymer ?
#
loop_
_entity_poly.entity_id
_entity_poly.type
_entity_poly.pdbx_seq_one_letter_code
_entity_poly.pdbx_strand_id
1 'polypeptide(L)'
;MSSKPFSPLSPDLRGPLLAAIIAFLVGLPCALLIPPLDRDESRFAQASSQMLETKDFINISYQDRPRHKKPVGIYWLQSAAVKAGEAIGVPEARTQIWLYRIPSLIGATATVLLTYWALFAFLSPPLALLGGALMAAAVLLGVEARIAKTDALLAACAVATMGALARTWLDWTRSLAFVPDRRNWLVFWGATALGLLIKGPIVPMVWGLAILVLSASQRSFRWLTPLRFGAGILLCLVVALPWFAAIMIKTGGSFFADSVGQDMLGKVAEGQEKHWGPPGLYLVVFFATYWPAAA
;
A
#
# COMPACT_ATOMS: atom_id res chain seq x y z
N MET A 1 1.98 -43.83 7.62
CA MET A 1 1.88 -42.89 6.48
C MET A 1 2.99 -41.85 6.63
N SER A 2 4.05 -42.00 5.82
CA SER A 2 5.24 -41.14 5.89
C SER A 2 4.90 -39.79 5.26
N SER A 3 4.82 -38.75 6.08
CA SER A 3 4.73 -37.35 5.62
C SER A 3 6.09 -36.97 5.04
N LYS A 4 6.22 -36.94 3.72
CA LYS A 4 7.37 -36.32 3.06
C LYS A 4 7.44 -34.87 3.53
N PRO A 5 8.62 -34.37 3.97
CA PRO A 5 8.77 -32.96 4.26
C PRO A 5 8.49 -32.18 2.97
N PHE A 6 7.65 -31.16 3.07
CA PHE A 6 7.40 -30.22 1.99
C PHE A 6 8.74 -29.62 1.56
N SER A 7 9.28 -30.07 0.43
CA SER A 7 10.37 -29.35 -0.20
C SER A 7 9.86 -27.94 -0.53
N PRO A 8 10.63 -26.88 -0.28
CA PRO A 8 10.29 -25.55 -0.76
C PRO A 8 10.40 -25.59 -2.29
N LEU A 9 9.30 -25.95 -2.94
CA LEU A 9 9.16 -25.80 -4.38
C LEU A 9 9.44 -24.34 -4.68
N SER A 10 10.43 -24.08 -5.52
CA SER A 10 10.58 -22.77 -6.15
C SER A 10 9.22 -22.48 -6.79
N PRO A 11 8.48 -21.45 -6.33
CA PRO A 11 7.17 -21.18 -6.88
C PRO A 11 7.36 -20.93 -8.38
N ASP A 12 6.62 -21.65 -9.21
CA ASP A 12 6.57 -21.30 -10.62
C ASP A 12 5.93 -19.90 -10.70
N LEU A 13 6.79 -18.90 -10.86
CA LEU A 13 6.38 -17.48 -10.90
C LEU A 13 5.72 -17.11 -12.22
N ARG A 14 5.69 -18.00 -13.22
CA ARG A 14 5.13 -17.73 -14.54
C ARG A 14 3.64 -17.42 -14.48
N GLY A 15 2.87 -18.21 -13.75
CA GLY A 15 1.44 -18.00 -13.58
C GLY A 15 1.10 -16.64 -12.92
N PRO A 16 1.60 -16.36 -11.71
CA PRO A 16 1.33 -15.08 -11.05
C PRO A 16 1.90 -13.87 -11.80
N LEU A 17 3.07 -14.00 -12.44
CA LEU A 17 3.63 -12.94 -13.26
C LEU A 17 2.73 -12.66 -14.48
N LEU A 18 2.24 -13.70 -15.16
CA LEU A 18 1.30 -13.54 -16.26
C LEU A 18 0.01 -12.87 -15.80
N ALA A 19 -0.56 -13.28 -14.67
CA ALA A 19 -1.76 -12.65 -14.10
C ALA A 19 -1.51 -11.16 -13.77
N ALA A 20 -0.35 -10.82 -13.22
CA ALA A 20 0.01 -9.44 -12.95
C ALA A 20 0.23 -8.61 -14.22
N ILE A 21 0.86 -9.18 -15.24
CA ILE A 21 1.04 -8.54 -16.56
C ILE A 21 -0.33 -8.30 -17.20
N ILE A 22 -1.24 -9.27 -17.16
CA ILE A 22 -2.60 -9.11 -17.70
C ILE A 22 -3.33 -8.02 -16.93
N ALA A 23 -3.31 -8.02 -15.60
CA ALA A 23 -3.93 -6.98 -14.78
C ALA A 23 -3.39 -5.58 -15.10
N PHE A 24 -2.06 -5.47 -15.27
CA PHE A 24 -1.40 -4.23 -15.66
C PHE A 24 -1.85 -3.77 -17.05
N LEU A 25 -1.81 -4.64 -18.04
CA LEU A 25 -2.19 -4.34 -19.43
C LEU A 25 -3.68 -4.00 -19.57
N VAL A 26 -4.55 -4.66 -18.82
CA VAL A 26 -6.00 -4.33 -18.78
C VAL A 26 -6.24 -2.98 -18.13
N GLY A 27 -5.48 -2.64 -17.09
CA GLY A 27 -5.56 -1.34 -16.42
C GLY A 27 -5.04 -0.17 -17.24
N LEU A 28 -4.03 -0.41 -18.10
CA LEU A 28 -3.30 0.62 -18.80
C LEU A 28 -4.15 1.48 -19.77
N PRO A 29 -5.01 0.92 -20.65
CA PRO A 29 -5.81 1.73 -21.58
C PRO A 29 -6.71 2.72 -20.83
N CYS A 30 -7.36 2.29 -19.78
CA CYS A 30 -8.21 3.17 -18.97
C CYS A 30 -7.40 4.23 -18.21
N ALA A 31 -6.19 3.88 -17.74
CA ALA A 31 -5.31 4.85 -17.11
C ALA A 31 -4.85 5.95 -18.09
N LEU A 32 -4.72 5.62 -19.39
CA LEU A 32 -4.32 6.56 -20.44
C LEU A 32 -5.47 7.43 -20.96
N LEU A 33 -6.66 6.85 -21.13
CA LEU A 33 -7.76 7.46 -21.90
C LEU A 33 -8.81 8.17 -21.04
N ILE A 34 -8.98 7.77 -19.77
CA ILE A 34 -10.01 8.37 -18.92
C ILE A 34 -9.53 9.71 -18.39
N PRO A 35 -10.31 10.79 -18.55
CA PRO A 35 -9.99 12.07 -17.93
C PRO A 35 -10.04 11.98 -16.40
N PRO A 36 -9.48 12.95 -15.66
CA PRO A 36 -9.61 13.00 -14.21
C PRO A 36 -11.09 13.11 -13.81
N LEU A 37 -11.63 12.08 -13.17
CA LEU A 37 -13.02 12.03 -12.72
C LEU A 37 -13.17 12.35 -11.23
N ASP A 38 -12.11 12.12 -10.48
CA ASP A 38 -12.12 12.27 -9.03
C ASP A 38 -11.47 13.60 -8.60
N ARG A 39 -12.16 14.32 -7.74
CA ARG A 39 -11.67 15.58 -7.16
C ARG A 39 -10.32 15.43 -6.46
N ASP A 40 -10.10 14.32 -5.77
CA ASP A 40 -8.85 14.09 -5.06
C ASP A 40 -7.71 13.70 -6.01
N GLU A 41 -8.00 12.99 -7.10
CA GLU A 41 -7.02 12.69 -8.15
C GLU A 41 -6.39 13.98 -8.70
N SER A 42 -7.22 14.94 -9.09
CA SER A 42 -6.75 16.23 -9.61
C SER A 42 -5.89 16.98 -8.59
N ARG A 43 -6.24 16.91 -7.31
CA ARG A 43 -5.48 17.53 -6.22
C ARG A 43 -4.13 16.88 -5.99
N PHE A 44 -4.03 15.54 -6.09
CA PHE A 44 -2.75 14.83 -5.98
C PHE A 44 -1.85 15.16 -7.15
N ALA A 45 -2.36 15.09 -8.37
CA ALA A 45 -1.60 15.41 -9.57
C ALA A 45 -1.10 16.85 -9.58
N GLN A 46 -1.97 17.81 -9.25
CA GLN A 46 -1.58 19.22 -9.16
C GLN A 46 -0.51 19.48 -8.10
N ALA A 47 -0.64 18.89 -6.92
CA ALA A 47 0.37 19.06 -5.87
C ALA A 47 1.72 18.46 -6.27
N SER A 48 1.73 17.33 -6.98
CA SER A 48 2.95 16.72 -7.50
C SER A 48 3.57 17.53 -8.64
N SER A 49 2.75 18.11 -9.53
CA SER A 49 3.22 19.06 -10.57
C SER A 49 3.86 20.28 -9.95
N GLN A 50 3.20 20.87 -8.97
CA GLN A 50 3.70 22.05 -8.26
C GLN A 50 5.00 21.76 -7.50
N MET A 51 5.15 20.56 -6.93
CA MET A 51 6.42 20.09 -6.34
C MET A 51 7.57 20.08 -7.36
N LEU A 52 7.29 19.70 -8.61
CA LEU A 52 8.28 19.74 -9.70
C LEU A 52 8.59 21.17 -10.16
N GLU A 53 7.61 22.05 -10.17
CA GLU A 53 7.75 23.46 -10.56
C GLU A 53 8.58 24.24 -9.56
N THR A 54 8.23 24.11 -8.28
CA THR A 54 8.90 24.82 -7.18
C THR A 54 10.22 24.18 -6.76
N LYS A 55 10.47 22.91 -7.16
CA LYS A 55 11.59 22.07 -6.69
C LYS A 55 11.59 21.87 -5.17
N ASP A 56 10.45 22.05 -4.53
CA ASP A 56 10.27 21.81 -3.11
C ASP A 56 9.68 20.42 -2.88
N PHE A 57 10.57 19.46 -2.58
CA PHE A 57 10.20 18.07 -2.33
C PHE A 57 9.89 17.75 -0.86
N ILE A 58 9.81 18.77 -0.01
CA ILE A 58 9.50 18.63 1.41
C ILE A 58 8.08 19.11 1.69
N ASN A 59 7.79 20.39 1.35
CA ASN A 59 6.47 20.97 1.57
C ASN A 59 5.50 20.58 0.46
N ILE A 60 4.30 20.17 0.85
CA ILE A 60 3.25 19.78 -0.08
C ILE A 60 2.27 20.97 -0.16
N SER A 61 2.15 21.57 -1.33
CA SER A 61 1.24 22.67 -1.59
C SER A 61 0.26 22.34 -2.71
N TYR A 62 -0.88 22.95 -2.66
CA TYR A 62 -1.92 22.89 -3.69
C TYR A 62 -2.39 24.31 -3.96
N GLN A 63 -2.05 24.83 -5.14
CA GLN A 63 -2.19 26.25 -5.46
C GLN A 63 -1.45 27.11 -4.42
N ASP A 64 -2.10 28.09 -3.82
CA ASP A 64 -1.51 29.01 -2.84
C ASP A 64 -1.64 28.53 -1.38
N ARG A 65 -2.06 27.28 -1.17
CA ARG A 65 -2.34 26.74 0.17
C ARG A 65 -1.51 25.50 0.47
N PRO A 66 -1.05 25.32 1.71
CA PRO A 66 -0.44 24.06 2.13
C PRO A 66 -1.47 22.92 2.07
N ARG A 67 -1.00 21.74 1.62
CA ARG A 67 -1.81 20.51 1.57
C ARG A 67 -1.24 19.48 2.53
N HIS A 68 -1.40 19.70 3.82
CA HIS A 68 -0.85 18.87 4.89
C HIS A 68 -1.76 17.69 5.27
N LYS A 69 -2.45 17.06 4.30
CA LYS A 69 -3.39 15.96 4.57
C LYS A 69 -2.74 14.58 4.56
N LYS A 70 -1.70 14.40 3.76
CA LYS A 70 -1.03 13.09 3.58
C LYS A 70 0.48 13.28 3.54
N PRO A 71 1.28 12.26 3.96
CA PRO A 71 2.73 12.27 3.82
C PRO A 71 3.17 12.28 2.35
N VAL A 72 4.46 12.53 2.13
CA VAL A 72 5.02 12.86 0.82
C VAL A 72 5.14 11.71 -0.17
N GLY A 73 5.10 10.45 0.29
CA GLY A 73 5.50 9.29 -0.53
C GLY A 73 4.83 9.21 -1.89
N ILE A 74 3.51 9.44 -1.95
CA ILE A 74 2.79 9.41 -3.24
C ILE A 74 3.25 10.54 -4.17
N TYR A 75 3.49 11.74 -3.64
CA TYR A 75 3.91 12.90 -4.43
C TYR A 75 5.31 12.70 -5.03
N TRP A 76 6.24 12.10 -4.27
CA TRP A 76 7.56 11.72 -4.78
C TRP A 76 7.48 10.70 -5.90
N LEU A 77 6.64 9.67 -5.75
CA LEU A 77 6.47 8.64 -6.77
C LEU A 77 5.82 9.19 -8.04
N GLN A 78 4.82 10.04 -7.92
CA GLN A 78 4.18 10.72 -9.05
C GLN A 78 5.17 11.66 -9.74
N SER A 79 5.90 12.48 -8.98
CA SER A 79 6.94 13.37 -9.51
C SER A 79 8.05 12.60 -10.23
N ALA A 80 8.44 11.44 -9.69
CA ALA A 80 9.43 10.57 -10.34
C ALA A 80 8.91 10.00 -11.66
N ALA A 81 7.63 9.58 -11.72
CA ALA A 81 7.01 9.08 -12.93
C ALA A 81 6.91 10.18 -14.01
N VAL A 82 6.54 11.40 -13.64
CA VAL A 82 6.52 12.55 -14.56
C VAL A 82 7.92 12.89 -15.06
N LYS A 83 8.92 12.91 -14.18
CA LYS A 83 10.33 13.11 -14.58
C LYS A 83 10.85 12.03 -15.53
N ALA A 84 10.46 10.77 -15.29
CA ALA A 84 10.78 9.69 -16.23
C ALA A 84 10.11 9.92 -17.58
N GLY A 85 8.86 10.39 -17.60
CA GLY A 85 8.16 10.79 -18.82
C GLY A 85 8.87 11.92 -19.57
N GLU A 86 9.32 12.97 -18.86
CA GLU A 86 10.13 14.06 -19.43
C GLU A 86 11.41 13.51 -20.07
N ALA A 87 12.12 12.60 -19.38
CA ALA A 87 13.39 12.05 -19.83
C ALA A 87 13.27 11.18 -21.10
N ILE A 88 12.13 10.50 -21.31
CA ILE A 88 11.85 9.71 -22.51
C ILE A 88 11.15 10.51 -23.61
N GLY A 89 10.99 11.83 -23.45
CA GLY A 89 10.46 12.73 -24.45
C GLY A 89 8.95 12.74 -24.57
N VAL A 90 8.20 12.41 -23.52
CA VAL A 90 6.73 12.57 -23.52
C VAL A 90 6.37 14.05 -23.66
N PRO A 91 5.62 14.45 -24.71
CA PRO A 91 5.21 15.83 -24.87
C PRO A 91 4.36 16.29 -23.67
N GLU A 92 4.66 17.50 -23.18
CA GLU A 92 3.91 18.10 -22.06
C GLU A 92 3.73 17.14 -20.85
N ALA A 93 4.76 16.38 -20.50
CA ALA A 93 4.69 15.32 -19.50
C ALA A 93 3.99 15.76 -18.19
N ARG A 94 4.16 17.02 -17.78
CA ARG A 94 3.56 17.54 -16.54
C ARG A 94 2.04 17.68 -16.60
N THR A 95 1.46 17.75 -17.78
CA THR A 95 0.00 17.85 -17.97
C THR A 95 -0.64 16.47 -18.25
N GLN A 96 0.17 15.45 -18.45
CA GLN A 96 -0.29 14.10 -18.75
C GLN A 96 -0.73 13.36 -17.48
N ILE A 97 -2.04 13.29 -17.21
CA ILE A 97 -2.59 12.66 -16.00
C ILE A 97 -2.16 11.20 -15.83
N TRP A 98 -1.98 10.46 -16.93
CA TRP A 98 -1.59 9.05 -16.88
C TRP A 98 -0.22 8.83 -16.24
N LEU A 99 0.72 9.78 -16.32
CA LEU A 99 2.01 9.70 -15.64
C LEU A 99 1.84 9.70 -14.12
N TYR A 100 0.90 10.49 -13.60
CA TYR A 100 0.57 10.51 -12.17
C TYR A 100 -0.14 9.24 -11.70
N ARG A 101 -0.76 8.48 -12.63
CA ARG A 101 -1.42 7.19 -12.35
C ARG A 101 -0.48 6.01 -12.30
N ILE A 102 0.74 6.12 -12.87
CA ILE A 102 1.74 5.04 -12.89
C ILE A 102 1.98 4.44 -11.49
N PRO A 103 2.19 5.22 -10.42
CA PRO A 103 2.37 4.65 -9.08
C PRO A 103 1.19 3.81 -8.62
N SER A 104 -0.04 4.23 -8.89
CA SER A 104 -1.26 3.49 -8.54
C SER A 104 -1.36 2.17 -9.33
N LEU A 105 -1.06 2.19 -10.62
CA LEU A 105 -1.05 0.99 -11.47
C LEU A 105 0.01 -0.01 -11.02
N ILE A 106 1.21 0.47 -10.66
CA ILE A 106 2.27 -0.37 -10.06
C ILE A 106 1.81 -0.94 -8.72
N GLY A 107 1.19 -0.11 -7.87
CA GLY A 107 0.65 -0.52 -6.57
C GLY A 107 -0.40 -1.62 -6.70
N ALA A 108 -1.35 -1.48 -7.62
CA ALA A 108 -2.38 -2.49 -7.88
C ALA A 108 -1.77 -3.81 -8.39
N THR A 109 -0.83 -3.72 -9.33
CA THR A 109 -0.11 -4.89 -9.85
C THR A 109 0.68 -5.59 -8.75
N ALA A 110 1.37 -4.82 -7.92
CA ALA A 110 2.08 -5.34 -6.76
C ALA A 110 1.12 -6.00 -5.76
N THR A 111 -0.08 -5.44 -5.54
CA THR A 111 -1.10 -6.02 -4.68
C THR A 111 -1.50 -7.43 -5.15
N VAL A 112 -1.71 -7.62 -6.45
CA VAL A 112 -2.02 -8.94 -7.04
C VAL A 112 -0.90 -9.95 -6.80
N LEU A 113 0.35 -9.57 -7.11
CA LEU A 113 1.53 -10.44 -6.88
C LEU A 113 1.73 -10.77 -5.41
N LEU A 114 1.60 -9.80 -4.55
CA LEU A 114 1.75 -9.97 -3.10
C LEU A 114 0.61 -10.78 -2.50
N THR A 115 -0.60 -10.70 -3.05
CA THR A 115 -1.72 -11.56 -2.65
C THR A 115 -1.42 -13.02 -2.99
N TYR A 116 -0.96 -13.31 -4.21
CA TYR A 116 -0.49 -14.65 -4.55
C TYR A 116 0.61 -15.13 -3.59
N TRP A 117 1.64 -14.31 -3.37
CA TRP A 117 2.73 -14.62 -2.47
C TRP A 117 2.25 -14.87 -1.03
N ALA A 118 1.33 -14.06 -0.52
CA ALA A 118 0.77 -14.23 0.82
C ALA A 118 -0.02 -15.54 0.95
N LEU A 119 -0.91 -15.80 -0.01
CA LEU A 119 -1.75 -17.01 -0.03
C LEU A 119 -0.95 -18.29 -0.22
N PHE A 120 0.17 -18.24 -0.94
CA PHE A 120 1.07 -19.37 -1.12
C PHE A 120 1.65 -19.92 0.20
N ALA A 121 1.60 -19.14 1.30
CA ALA A 121 1.94 -19.63 2.62
C ALA A 121 0.93 -20.64 3.20
N PHE A 122 -0.33 -20.53 2.77
CA PHE A 122 -1.47 -21.29 3.31
C PHE A 122 -2.03 -22.32 2.33
N LEU A 123 -1.94 -22.04 1.04
CA LEU A 123 -2.66 -22.74 -0.03
C LEU A 123 -1.69 -23.38 -1.02
N SER A 124 -2.20 -24.34 -1.80
CA SER A 124 -1.46 -24.86 -2.95
C SER A 124 -1.28 -23.82 -4.05
N PRO A 125 -0.27 -23.95 -4.92
CA PRO A 125 0.00 -22.95 -5.98
C PRO A 125 -1.20 -22.61 -6.85
N PRO A 126 -2.05 -23.57 -7.32
CA PRO A 126 -3.23 -23.22 -8.10
C PRO A 126 -4.26 -22.40 -7.33
N LEU A 127 -4.48 -22.69 -6.04
CA LEU A 127 -5.42 -21.93 -5.20
C LEU A 127 -4.88 -20.54 -4.87
N ALA A 128 -3.57 -20.43 -4.62
CA ALA A 128 -2.93 -19.13 -4.43
C ALA A 128 -3.03 -18.28 -5.70
N LEU A 129 -2.86 -18.89 -6.90
CA LEU A 129 -3.03 -18.20 -8.18
C LEU A 129 -4.47 -17.75 -8.39
N LEU A 130 -5.46 -18.59 -8.05
CA LEU A 130 -6.87 -18.20 -8.07
C LEU A 130 -7.13 -16.97 -7.18
N GLY A 131 -6.59 -16.96 -5.96
CA GLY A 131 -6.72 -15.81 -5.05
C GLY A 131 -6.08 -14.54 -5.61
N GLY A 132 -4.91 -14.64 -6.25
CA GLY A 132 -4.30 -13.52 -6.97
C GLY A 132 -5.15 -13.04 -8.15
N ALA A 133 -5.74 -13.95 -8.93
CA ALA A 133 -6.62 -13.63 -10.04
C ALA A 133 -7.93 -12.98 -9.56
N LEU A 134 -8.52 -13.45 -8.47
CA LEU A 134 -9.69 -12.82 -7.85
C LEU A 134 -9.38 -11.41 -7.35
N MET A 135 -8.18 -11.19 -6.76
CA MET A 135 -7.74 -9.85 -6.38
C MET A 135 -7.57 -8.94 -7.61
N ALA A 136 -7.02 -9.47 -8.71
CA ALA A 136 -6.90 -8.71 -9.97
C ALA A 136 -8.26 -8.32 -10.57
N ALA A 137 -9.27 -9.17 -10.39
CA ALA A 137 -10.63 -8.94 -10.84
C ALA A 137 -11.48 -8.06 -9.89
N ALA A 138 -10.99 -7.77 -8.69
CA ALA A 138 -11.72 -6.97 -7.71
C ALA A 138 -12.00 -5.57 -8.23
N VAL A 139 -13.28 -5.17 -8.21
CA VAL A 139 -13.76 -3.89 -8.75
C VAL A 139 -13.02 -2.71 -8.14
N LEU A 140 -12.89 -2.69 -6.82
CA LEU A 140 -12.23 -1.59 -6.11
C LEU A 140 -10.75 -1.45 -6.51
N LEU A 141 -10.01 -2.56 -6.56
CA LEU A 141 -8.61 -2.51 -6.97
C LEU A 141 -8.47 -2.02 -8.40
N GLY A 142 -9.38 -2.45 -9.30
CA GLY A 142 -9.44 -1.98 -10.67
C GLY A 142 -9.69 -0.47 -10.79
N VAL A 143 -10.55 0.09 -9.95
CA VAL A 143 -10.80 1.55 -9.88
C VAL A 143 -9.56 2.27 -9.36
N GLU A 144 -9.00 1.84 -8.22
CA GLU A 144 -7.85 2.49 -7.60
C GLU A 144 -6.56 2.39 -8.45
N ALA A 145 -6.44 1.38 -9.30
CA ALA A 145 -5.33 1.25 -10.26
C ALA A 145 -5.31 2.39 -11.29
N ARG A 146 -6.46 3.00 -11.59
CA ARG A 146 -6.67 3.98 -12.67
C ARG A 146 -6.77 5.42 -12.18
N ILE A 147 -6.62 5.64 -10.89
CA ILE A 147 -6.75 6.95 -10.24
C ILE A 147 -5.41 7.30 -9.57
N ALA A 148 -4.95 8.54 -9.75
CA ALA A 148 -3.69 9.00 -9.16
C ALA A 148 -3.81 9.30 -7.66
N LYS A 149 -3.97 8.21 -6.85
CA LYS A 149 -4.16 8.28 -5.39
C LYS A 149 -3.20 7.36 -4.62
N THR A 150 -3.36 7.33 -3.31
CA THR A 150 -2.53 6.54 -2.39
C THR A 150 -2.95 5.09 -2.25
N ASP A 151 -4.22 4.75 -2.56
CA ASP A 151 -4.89 3.57 -2.00
C ASP A 151 -4.39 2.25 -2.59
N ALA A 152 -4.09 2.20 -3.90
CA ALA A 152 -3.52 1.01 -4.52
C ALA A 152 -2.12 0.66 -3.97
N LEU A 153 -1.25 1.67 -3.75
CA LEU A 153 0.05 1.47 -3.12
C LEU A 153 -0.07 1.06 -1.65
N LEU A 154 -1.01 1.66 -0.93
CA LEU A 154 -1.29 1.32 0.46
C LEU A 154 -1.77 -0.13 0.58
N ALA A 155 -2.63 -0.59 -0.34
CA ALA A 155 -3.07 -1.98 -0.40
C ALA A 155 -1.89 -2.94 -0.60
N ALA A 156 -0.95 -2.61 -1.50
CA ALA A 156 0.27 -3.39 -1.67
C ALA A 156 1.09 -3.48 -0.37
N CYS A 157 1.28 -2.37 0.33
CA CYS A 157 1.98 -2.35 1.61
C CYS A 157 1.25 -3.19 2.68
N ALA A 158 -0.07 -3.07 2.76
CA ALA A 158 -0.87 -3.85 3.71
C ALA A 158 -0.78 -5.35 3.43
N VAL A 159 -0.95 -5.77 2.16
CA VAL A 159 -0.85 -7.19 1.77
C VAL A 159 0.57 -7.73 2.01
N ALA A 160 1.61 -6.95 1.70
CA ALA A 160 2.99 -7.33 1.96
C ALA A 160 3.25 -7.59 3.45
N THR A 161 2.84 -6.65 4.30
CA THR A 161 3.03 -6.79 5.75
C THR A 161 2.22 -7.94 6.33
N MET A 162 0.97 -8.11 5.92
CA MET A 162 0.11 -9.20 6.38
C MET A 162 0.60 -10.57 5.89
N GLY A 163 1.08 -10.67 4.65
CA GLY A 163 1.68 -11.90 4.12
C GLY A 163 2.97 -12.29 4.86
N ALA A 164 3.81 -11.31 5.19
CA ALA A 164 5.00 -11.56 6.00
C ALA A 164 4.66 -11.97 7.44
N LEU A 165 3.68 -11.31 8.04
CA LEU A 165 3.18 -11.64 9.38
C LEU A 165 2.58 -13.06 9.42
N ALA A 166 1.79 -13.41 8.42
CA ALA A 166 1.20 -14.73 8.27
C ALA A 166 2.25 -15.83 8.20
N ARG A 167 3.34 -15.64 7.44
CA ARG A 167 4.46 -16.60 7.37
C ARG A 167 5.12 -16.78 8.74
N THR A 168 5.42 -15.67 9.43
CA THR A 168 6.00 -15.71 10.76
C THR A 168 5.12 -16.46 11.75
N TRP A 169 3.80 -16.26 11.68
CA TRP A 169 2.84 -16.94 12.54
C TRP A 169 2.70 -18.43 12.22
N LEU A 170 2.71 -18.80 10.94
CA LEU A 170 2.66 -20.21 10.50
C LEU A 170 3.91 -20.98 10.91
N ASP A 171 5.09 -20.39 10.79
CA ASP A 171 6.35 -21.02 11.22
C ASP A 171 6.31 -21.32 12.72
N TRP A 172 5.77 -20.37 13.52
CA TRP A 172 5.55 -20.59 14.94
C TRP A 172 4.58 -21.73 15.23
N THR A 173 3.40 -21.74 14.59
CA THR A 173 2.36 -22.75 14.86
C THR A 173 2.73 -24.15 14.37
N ARG A 174 3.57 -24.25 13.34
CA ARG A 174 4.09 -25.52 12.81
C ARG A 174 5.32 -26.04 13.57
N SER A 175 5.73 -25.35 14.61
CA SER A 175 6.96 -25.68 15.38
C SER A 175 8.20 -25.80 14.51
N LEU A 176 8.25 -25.07 13.41
CA LEU A 176 9.43 -24.97 12.56
C LEU A 176 10.51 -24.20 13.31
N ALA A 177 11.76 -24.59 13.09
CA ALA A 177 12.88 -23.89 13.72
C ALA A 177 12.80 -22.38 13.42
N PHE A 178 12.99 -21.57 14.46
CA PHE A 178 13.01 -20.09 14.38
C PHE A 178 14.21 -19.62 13.56
N VAL A 179 14.17 -19.78 12.25
CA VAL A 179 15.16 -19.21 11.35
C VAL A 179 14.67 -17.84 10.92
N PRO A 180 15.36 -16.76 11.33
CA PRO A 180 15.00 -15.43 10.87
C PRO A 180 15.16 -15.34 9.36
N ASP A 181 14.06 -15.29 8.62
CA ASP A 181 14.10 -15.02 7.19
C ASP A 181 14.29 -13.53 6.93
N ARG A 182 15.51 -13.17 6.48
CA ARG A 182 15.85 -11.78 6.15
C ARG A 182 14.92 -11.19 5.07
N ARG A 183 14.47 -12.01 4.12
CA ARG A 183 13.58 -11.55 3.04
C ARG A 183 12.22 -11.19 3.61
N ASN A 184 11.67 -12.08 4.45
CA ASN A 184 10.38 -11.85 5.11
C ASN A 184 10.44 -10.61 6.02
N TRP A 185 11.53 -10.44 6.76
CA TRP A 185 11.77 -9.25 7.59
C TRP A 185 11.83 -7.96 6.76
N LEU A 186 12.56 -7.97 5.63
CA LEU A 186 12.65 -6.81 4.71
C LEU A 186 11.30 -6.47 4.09
N VAL A 187 10.51 -7.46 3.69
CA VAL A 187 9.16 -7.25 3.14
C VAL A 187 8.27 -6.59 4.20
N PHE A 188 8.26 -7.12 5.42
CA PHE A 188 7.43 -6.57 6.50
C PHE A 188 7.79 -5.12 6.83
N TRP A 189 9.05 -4.86 7.13
CA TRP A 189 9.47 -3.52 7.58
C TRP A 189 9.64 -2.52 6.44
N GLY A 190 10.06 -2.97 5.26
CA GLY A 190 10.13 -2.13 4.07
C GLY A 190 8.74 -1.65 3.63
N ALA A 191 7.75 -2.55 3.60
CA ALA A 191 6.38 -2.19 3.31
C ALA A 191 5.75 -1.30 4.41
N THR A 192 6.11 -1.53 5.68
CA THR A 192 5.70 -0.65 6.79
C THR A 192 6.27 0.76 6.60
N ALA A 193 7.57 0.88 6.34
CA ALA A 193 8.23 2.18 6.14
C ALA A 193 7.65 2.94 4.94
N LEU A 194 7.43 2.25 3.83
CA LEU A 194 6.78 2.82 2.65
C LEU A 194 5.35 3.26 2.96
N GLY A 195 4.57 2.43 3.64
CA GLY A 195 3.20 2.74 4.05
C GLY A 195 3.12 3.99 4.93
N LEU A 196 4.08 4.17 5.84
CA LEU A 196 4.19 5.39 6.66
C LEU A 196 4.38 6.65 5.81
N LEU A 197 5.19 6.59 4.76
CA LEU A 197 5.38 7.71 3.83
C LEU A 197 4.20 7.93 2.89
N ILE A 198 3.38 6.91 2.60
CA ILE A 198 2.22 7.02 1.69
C ILE A 198 1.00 7.56 2.44
N LYS A 199 0.66 7.00 3.59
CA LYS A 199 -0.61 7.33 4.27
C LYS A 199 -0.52 7.28 5.80
N GLY A 200 0.67 7.46 6.37
CA GLY A 200 0.90 7.48 7.82
C GLY A 200 0.67 6.12 8.50
N PRO A 201 0.03 6.09 9.68
CA PRO A 201 0.01 4.92 10.55
C PRO A 201 -0.96 3.80 10.14
N ILE A 202 -1.61 3.88 8.96
CA ILE A 202 -2.64 2.91 8.57
C ILE A 202 -2.08 1.50 8.44
N VAL A 203 -0.91 1.32 7.79
CA VAL A 203 -0.28 0.00 7.66
C VAL A 203 0.12 -0.56 9.03
N PRO A 204 0.82 0.18 9.92
CA PRO A 204 1.04 -0.21 11.30
C PRO A 204 -0.23 -0.58 12.07
N MET A 205 -1.31 0.14 11.88
CA MET A 205 -2.59 -0.15 12.53
C MET A 205 -3.16 -1.50 12.08
N VAL A 206 -3.11 -1.79 10.78
CA VAL A 206 -3.62 -3.06 10.21
C VAL A 206 -2.88 -4.26 10.79
N TRP A 207 -1.54 -4.31 10.67
CA TRP A 207 -0.79 -5.42 11.20
C TRP A 207 -0.74 -5.43 12.74
N GLY A 208 -0.81 -4.26 13.38
CA GLY A 208 -0.88 -4.14 14.84
C GLY A 208 -2.14 -4.79 15.42
N LEU A 209 -3.31 -4.55 14.82
CA LEU A 209 -4.56 -5.21 15.20
C LEU A 209 -4.47 -6.73 15.02
N ALA A 210 -3.90 -7.20 13.90
CA ALA A 210 -3.70 -8.62 13.67
C ALA A 210 -2.75 -9.25 14.71
N ILE A 211 -1.66 -8.57 15.05
CA ILE A 211 -0.74 -9.00 16.11
C ILE A 211 -1.47 -9.11 17.46
N LEU A 212 -2.28 -8.13 17.82
CA LEU A 212 -3.04 -8.16 19.08
C LEU A 212 -3.98 -9.35 19.15
N VAL A 213 -4.76 -9.60 18.09
CA VAL A 213 -5.70 -10.73 18.04
C VAL A 213 -4.96 -12.06 18.09
N LEU A 214 -3.92 -12.25 17.27
CA LEU A 214 -3.16 -13.50 17.23
C LEU A 214 -2.40 -13.75 18.53
N SER A 215 -1.79 -12.72 19.12
CA SER A 215 -1.07 -12.86 20.39
C SER A 215 -2.01 -13.12 21.56
N ALA A 216 -3.20 -12.54 21.55
CA ALA A 216 -4.23 -12.83 22.55
C ALA A 216 -4.70 -14.29 22.46
N SER A 217 -4.93 -14.80 21.25
CA SER A 217 -5.31 -16.20 21.03
C SER A 217 -4.23 -17.19 21.48
N GLN A 218 -2.96 -16.86 21.25
CA GLN A 218 -1.81 -17.67 21.66
C GLN A 218 -1.30 -17.41 23.07
N ARG A 219 -1.82 -16.35 23.73
CA ARG A 219 -1.33 -15.86 25.03
C ARG A 219 0.19 -15.62 25.04
N SER A 220 0.78 -15.26 23.91
CA SER A 220 2.22 -15.11 23.73
C SER A 220 2.56 -14.18 22.59
N PHE A 221 3.59 -13.34 22.79
CA PHE A 221 4.22 -12.51 21.75
C PHE A 221 5.51 -13.10 21.19
N ARG A 222 5.93 -14.29 21.67
CA ARG A 222 7.23 -14.90 21.27
C ARG A 222 7.30 -15.20 19.77
N TRP A 223 6.18 -15.46 19.11
CA TRP A 223 6.12 -15.71 17.68
C TRP A 223 6.57 -14.53 16.82
N LEU A 224 6.65 -13.31 17.40
CA LEU A 224 7.12 -12.11 16.73
C LEU A 224 8.66 -11.96 16.74
N THR A 225 9.37 -12.79 17.48
CA THR A 225 10.84 -12.70 17.62
C THR A 225 11.58 -12.64 16.27
N PRO A 226 11.21 -13.39 15.20
CA PRO A 226 11.87 -13.31 13.89
C PRO A 226 11.75 -11.94 13.23
N LEU A 227 10.73 -11.16 13.55
CA LEU A 227 10.52 -9.82 12.98
C LEU A 227 11.46 -8.75 13.58
N ARG A 228 12.21 -9.06 14.64
CA ARG A 228 13.26 -8.18 15.23
C ARG A 228 12.80 -6.74 15.31
N PHE A 229 11.75 -6.46 16.08
CA PHE A 229 11.09 -5.16 16.14
C PHE A 229 12.04 -3.96 16.31
N GLY A 230 13.07 -4.07 17.15
CA GLY A 230 14.04 -2.99 17.34
C GLY A 230 14.74 -2.58 16.04
N ALA A 231 15.26 -3.55 15.29
CA ALA A 231 15.92 -3.28 14.00
C ALA A 231 14.90 -2.81 12.93
N GLY A 232 13.66 -3.32 12.98
CA GLY A 232 12.62 -2.94 12.06
C GLY A 232 12.12 -1.52 12.29
N ILE A 233 11.92 -1.13 13.55
CA ILE A 233 11.56 0.25 13.91
C ILE A 233 12.68 1.20 13.49
N LEU A 234 13.94 0.81 13.70
CA LEU A 234 15.09 1.61 13.23
C LEU A 234 15.05 1.81 11.72
N LEU A 235 14.73 0.77 10.94
CA LEU A 235 14.58 0.91 9.48
C LEU A 235 13.46 1.91 9.15
N CYS A 236 12.30 1.82 9.81
CA CYS A 236 11.20 2.76 9.60
C CYS A 236 11.62 4.20 9.95
N LEU A 237 12.35 4.39 11.04
CA LEU A 237 12.87 5.70 11.43
C LEU A 237 13.85 6.24 10.40
N VAL A 238 14.81 5.44 9.94
CA VAL A 238 15.80 5.87 8.92
C VAL A 238 15.11 6.27 7.62
N VAL A 239 14.05 5.57 7.20
CA VAL A 239 13.36 5.84 5.94
C VAL A 239 12.35 6.99 6.06
N ALA A 240 11.55 7.03 7.11
CA ALA A 240 10.43 7.96 7.22
C ALA A 240 10.78 9.24 8.00
N LEU A 241 11.57 9.12 9.08
CA LEU A 241 11.88 10.24 9.97
C LEU A 241 12.54 11.43 9.27
N PRO A 242 13.48 11.29 8.30
CA PRO A 242 14.10 12.44 7.65
C PRO A 242 13.08 13.39 7.03
N TRP A 243 12.07 12.86 6.34
CA TRP A 243 11.03 13.71 5.77
C TRP A 243 10.11 14.30 6.85
N PHE A 244 9.69 13.51 7.83
CA PHE A 244 8.85 14.00 8.92
C PHE A 244 9.56 15.10 9.75
N ALA A 245 10.85 14.97 9.99
CA ALA A 245 11.65 16.00 10.65
C ALA A 245 11.77 17.27 9.77
N ALA A 246 12.05 17.10 8.48
CA ALA A 246 12.17 18.21 7.55
C ALA A 246 10.87 19.01 7.41
N ILE A 247 9.72 18.32 7.28
CA ILE A 247 8.42 19.00 7.18
C ILE A 247 8.03 19.68 8.50
N MET A 248 8.36 19.07 9.64
CA MET A 248 8.12 19.66 10.96
C MET A 248 8.88 20.98 11.12
N ILE A 249 10.18 20.99 10.78
CA ILE A 249 11.01 22.19 10.84
C ILE A 249 10.47 23.25 9.88
N LYS A 250 10.13 22.86 8.64
CA LYS A 250 9.70 23.79 7.60
C LYS A 250 8.34 24.43 7.87
N THR A 251 7.44 23.70 8.53
CA THR A 251 6.06 24.13 8.77
C THR A 251 5.79 24.58 10.21
N GLY A 252 6.81 24.56 11.07
CA GLY A 252 6.64 24.90 12.50
C GLY A 252 5.64 24.00 13.21
N GLY A 253 5.47 22.74 12.75
CA GLY A 253 4.55 21.78 13.32
C GLY A 253 3.11 21.80 12.78
N SER A 254 2.74 22.76 11.92
CA SER A 254 1.38 22.86 11.37
C SER A 254 0.98 21.62 10.56
N PHE A 255 1.94 20.96 9.90
CA PHE A 255 1.69 19.70 9.21
C PHE A 255 1.03 18.66 10.13
N PHE A 256 1.53 18.49 11.34
CA PHE A 256 0.98 17.48 12.26
C PHE A 256 -0.38 17.91 12.82
N ALA A 257 -0.58 19.19 13.08
CA ALA A 257 -1.87 19.73 13.51
C ALA A 257 -2.96 19.48 12.45
N ASP A 258 -2.64 19.70 11.17
CA ASP A 258 -3.57 19.50 10.06
C ASP A 258 -3.77 18.00 9.75
N SER A 259 -2.68 17.23 9.64
CA SER A 259 -2.72 15.83 9.20
C SER A 259 -3.29 14.90 10.28
N VAL A 260 -2.86 15.05 11.53
CA VAL A 260 -3.30 14.20 12.64
C VAL A 260 -4.56 14.77 13.29
N GLY A 261 -4.57 16.07 13.58
CA GLY A 261 -5.68 16.71 14.28
C GLY A 261 -6.93 16.79 13.41
N GLN A 262 -6.84 17.43 12.24
CA GLN A 262 -8.03 17.65 11.40
C GLN A 262 -8.34 16.47 10.48
N ASP A 263 -7.36 15.92 9.75
CA ASP A 263 -7.66 14.85 8.77
C ASP A 263 -7.86 13.48 9.41
N MET A 264 -7.10 13.10 10.43
CA MET A 264 -7.20 11.77 11.02
C MET A 264 -8.21 11.72 12.18
N LEU A 265 -8.06 12.58 13.18
CA LEU A 265 -8.96 12.57 14.34
C LEU A 265 -10.34 13.16 14.02
N GLY A 266 -10.41 14.20 13.18
CA GLY A 266 -11.67 14.77 12.74
C GLY A 266 -12.55 13.77 11.98
N LYS A 267 -11.95 12.88 11.17
CA LYS A 267 -12.68 11.79 10.48
C LYS A 267 -13.22 10.73 11.43
N VAL A 268 -12.53 10.49 12.53
CA VAL A 268 -12.97 9.51 13.54
C VAL A 268 -14.08 10.11 14.41
N ALA A 269 -13.97 11.39 14.77
CA ALA A 269 -14.89 12.04 15.69
C ALA A 269 -16.17 12.56 15.04
N GLU A 270 -16.09 13.13 13.83
CA GLU A 270 -17.21 13.86 13.21
C GLU A 270 -17.69 13.30 11.86
N GLY A 271 -17.07 12.21 11.34
CA GLY A 271 -17.45 11.65 10.05
C GLY A 271 -17.30 12.67 8.91
N GLN A 272 -16.12 13.28 8.78
CA GLN A 272 -15.84 14.35 7.81
C GLN A 272 -16.39 14.04 6.40
N GLU A 273 -16.97 15.05 5.75
CA GLU A 273 -17.53 15.05 4.40
C GLU A 273 -18.92 14.38 4.26
N LYS A 274 -19.72 14.26 5.34
CA LYS A 274 -21.09 13.70 5.30
C LYS A 274 -21.19 12.26 4.78
N HIS A 275 -20.10 11.50 4.82
CA HIS A 275 -20.13 10.07 4.54
C HIS A 275 -20.64 9.30 5.78
N TRP A 276 -21.85 9.68 6.22
CA TRP A 276 -22.51 8.92 7.27
C TRP A 276 -23.15 7.67 6.64
N GLY A 277 -22.82 6.53 7.19
CA GLY A 277 -23.45 5.28 6.83
C GLY A 277 -23.90 4.54 8.09
N PRO A 278 -25.00 3.80 8.03
CA PRO A 278 -25.46 3.01 9.17
C PRO A 278 -24.39 1.98 9.55
N PRO A 279 -24.33 1.55 10.82
CA PRO A 279 -23.48 0.46 11.25
C PRO A 279 -23.64 -0.76 10.33
N GLY A 280 -22.53 -1.31 9.83
CA GLY A 280 -22.54 -2.45 8.89
C GLY A 280 -22.56 -2.06 7.41
N LEU A 281 -22.68 -0.79 7.03
CA LEU A 281 -22.63 -0.38 5.61
C LEU A 281 -21.38 -0.91 4.90
N TYR A 282 -20.22 -0.83 5.53
CA TYR A 282 -18.97 -1.33 4.95
C TYR A 282 -18.96 -2.84 4.72
N LEU A 283 -19.71 -3.61 5.52
CA LEU A 283 -19.89 -5.04 5.28
C LEU A 283 -20.68 -5.30 3.97
N VAL A 284 -21.72 -4.51 3.73
CA VAL A 284 -22.48 -4.62 2.48
C VAL A 284 -21.65 -4.14 1.28
N VAL A 285 -20.98 -3.00 1.43
CA VAL A 285 -20.12 -2.44 0.38
C VAL A 285 -18.95 -3.38 0.06
N PHE A 286 -18.48 -4.16 1.02
CA PHE A 286 -17.45 -5.18 0.80
C PHE A 286 -17.81 -6.15 -0.33
N PHE A 287 -19.04 -6.67 -0.35
CA PHE A 287 -19.48 -7.60 -1.39
C PHE A 287 -19.47 -6.97 -2.79
N ALA A 288 -19.81 -5.69 -2.90
CA ALA A 288 -19.77 -4.97 -4.18
C ALA A 288 -18.33 -4.64 -4.61
N THR A 289 -17.51 -4.20 -3.68
CA THR A 289 -16.14 -3.70 -3.98
C THR A 289 -15.13 -4.81 -4.24
N TYR A 290 -15.33 -5.97 -3.59
CA TYR A 290 -14.50 -7.17 -3.78
C TYR A 290 -15.12 -8.20 -4.72
N TRP A 291 -16.20 -7.87 -5.42
CA TRP A 291 -16.71 -8.72 -6.48
C TRP A 291 -15.62 -8.98 -7.53
N PRO A 292 -15.40 -10.25 -8.02
CA PRO A 292 -16.15 -11.47 -7.71
C PRO A 292 -15.64 -12.26 -6.48
N ALA A 293 -14.57 -11.82 -5.83
CA ALA A 293 -13.94 -12.58 -4.74
C ALA A 293 -14.78 -12.65 -3.45
N ALA A 294 -15.77 -11.76 -3.31
CA ALA A 294 -16.65 -11.74 -2.16
C ALA A 294 -17.94 -12.59 -2.35
N ALA A 295 -18.14 -13.21 -3.52
CA ALA A 295 -19.22 -14.15 -3.82
C ALA A 295 -18.78 -15.57 -3.54
#